data_65aec5107d9ae7053d05eccf8bcbb3ba
#
_entry.id   65aec5107d9ae7053d05eccf8bcbb3ba
#
_cell.length_a   1.000
_cell.length_b   1.000
_cell.length_c   1.000
_cell.angle_alpha   90.00
_cell.angle_beta   90.00
_cell.angle_gamma   90.00
#
_symmetry.space_group_name_H-M   'P 1'
#
loop_
_entity.id
_entity.type
_entity.pdbx_description
1 polymer ?
#
loop_
_entity_poly.entity_id
_entity_poly.type
_entity_poly.pdbx_seq_one_letter_code
_entity_poly.pdbx_strand_id
1 'polypeptide(L)'
;MQTLSFQQNTGITTGALIKRNQLRESDHDAIRSAVRAWAAAEGQDVVSAYIIDEWRQQGGEEIAFPDDISRARQKLFRYLDNPAESERYREYVRLLTPAIMAVLPLEYRHR
;
A
#
# COMPACT_ATOMS: atom_id res chain seq x y z
N MET A 1 9.27 8.57 -30.14
CA MET A 1 8.95 8.82 -30.32
C MET A 1 8.53 9.07 -29.98
N GLN A 2 8.82 8.83 -29.43
CA GLN A 2 8.54 9.04 -29.35
C GLN A 2 8.10 9.10 -29.01
N THR A 3 8.24 8.79 -28.87
CA THR A 3 7.91 9.00 -28.87
C THR A 3 7.53 9.09 -28.51
N LEU A 4 7.77 8.87 -28.35
CA LEU A 4 7.48 9.10 -28.28
C LEU A 4 7.01 9.14 -27.92
N SER A 5 7.19 8.94 -27.70
CA SER A 5 6.83 9.11 -27.59
C SER A 5 6.53 9.28 -27.19
N PHE A 6 6.83 9.19 -26.98
CA PHE A 6 6.69 9.53 -26.87
C PHE A 6 6.40 9.66 -26.45
N GLN A 7 6.44 9.58 -26.12
CA GLN A 7 6.35 9.85 -25.98
C GLN A 7 6.10 9.91 -25.54
N GLN A 8 6.32 9.90 -25.47
CA GLN A 8 6.28 10.13 -25.35
C GLN A 8 6.13 10.28 -24.84
N ASN A 9 6.45 10.37 -24.90
CA ASN A 9 6.47 10.74 -24.59
C ASN A 9 6.37 11.03 -24.13
N THR A 10 6.48 11.22 -23.98
CA THR A 10 6.51 11.53 -23.44
C THR A 10 6.28 11.86 -22.82
N GLY A 11 6.39 12.26 -22.84
CA GLY A 11 6.30 12.47 -22.13
C GLY A 11 6.32 12.42 -21.45
N ILE A 12 6.49 12.71 -21.31
CA ILE A 12 6.46 12.71 -20.40
C ILE A 12 6.68 12.68 -19.50
N THR A 13 6.66 13.27 -19.17
CA THR A 13 7.39 12.75 -18.17
C THR A 13 7.59 13.46 -16.87
N THR A 14 7.57 14.75 -16.76
CA THR A 14 7.66 15.51 -15.53
C THR A 14 6.59 15.06 -14.56
N GLY A 15 5.40 14.88 -15.03
CA GLY A 15 4.33 14.37 -14.20
C GLY A 15 4.65 13.01 -13.62
N ALA A 16 5.33 12.19 -14.40
CA ALA A 16 5.70 10.87 -13.92
C ALA A 16 6.70 10.93 -12.79
N LEU A 17 7.63 11.88 -12.85
CA LEU A 17 8.60 12.04 -11.78
C LEU A 17 7.96 12.45 -10.49
N ILE A 18 7.02 13.35 -10.53
CA ILE A 18 6.31 13.79 -9.35
C ILE A 18 5.54 12.64 -8.74
N LYS A 19 4.92 11.86 -9.57
CA LYS A 19 4.07 10.77 -9.10
C LYS A 19 4.85 9.68 -8.41
N ARG A 20 6.10 9.51 -8.72
CA ARG A 20 6.90 8.48 -8.08
C ARG A 20 7.08 8.74 -6.59
N ASN A 21 7.03 9.99 -6.19
CA ASN A 21 7.29 10.35 -4.81
C ASN A 21 6.03 10.45 -3.98
N GLN A 22 4.87 10.28 -4.59
CA GLN A 22 3.61 10.42 -3.89
C GLN A 22 2.65 9.35 -4.34
N LEU A 23 2.00 8.72 -3.38
CA LEU A 23 0.89 7.84 -3.69
C LEU A 23 -0.33 8.70 -3.92
N ARG A 24 -0.94 8.52 -5.06
CA ARG A 24 -2.17 9.23 -5.34
C ARG A 24 -3.31 8.60 -4.57
N GLU A 25 -4.37 9.39 -4.41
CA GLU A 25 -5.56 8.89 -3.75
C GLU A 25 -6.11 7.64 -4.45
N SER A 26 -6.07 7.61 -5.77
CA SER A 26 -6.53 6.45 -6.52
C SER A 26 -5.66 5.23 -6.25
N ASP A 27 -4.37 5.43 -6.00
CA ASP A 27 -3.47 4.33 -5.68
C ASP A 27 -3.76 3.79 -4.28
N HIS A 28 -4.07 4.68 -3.35
CA HIS A 28 -4.48 4.26 -2.00
C HIS A 28 -5.76 3.43 -2.07
N ASP A 29 -6.72 3.85 -2.90
CA ASP A 29 -7.96 3.12 -3.06
C ASP A 29 -7.73 1.74 -3.66
N ALA A 30 -6.85 1.66 -4.64
CA ALA A 30 -6.53 0.37 -5.27
C ALA A 30 -5.86 -0.57 -4.27
N ILE A 31 -4.93 -0.06 -3.49
CA ILE A 31 -4.25 -0.86 -2.48
C ILE A 31 -5.24 -1.33 -1.43
N ARG A 32 -6.08 -0.43 -0.94
CA ARG A 32 -7.09 -0.78 0.05
C ARG A 32 -8.03 -1.85 -0.47
N SER A 33 -8.51 -1.67 -1.70
CA SER A 33 -9.44 -2.62 -2.30
C SER A 33 -8.81 -4.00 -2.45
N ALA A 34 -7.55 -4.05 -2.88
CA ALA A 34 -6.84 -5.31 -3.04
C ALA A 34 -6.67 -6.02 -1.70
N VAL A 35 -6.25 -5.28 -0.68
CA VAL A 35 -6.08 -5.86 0.65
C VAL A 35 -7.41 -6.32 1.22
N ARG A 36 -8.46 -5.55 1.01
CA ARG A 36 -9.79 -5.92 1.48
C ARG A 36 -10.29 -7.19 0.80
N ALA A 37 -10.10 -7.31 -0.49
CA ALA A 37 -10.51 -8.50 -1.22
C ALA A 37 -9.73 -9.73 -0.72
N TRP A 38 -8.44 -9.56 -0.50
CA TRP A 38 -7.60 -10.63 0.02
C TRP A 38 -8.05 -11.03 1.43
N ALA A 39 -8.32 -10.04 2.27
CA ALA A 39 -8.76 -10.28 3.64
C ALA A 39 -10.14 -10.94 3.67
N ALA A 40 -11.00 -10.63 2.72
CA ALA A 40 -12.30 -11.28 2.64
C ALA A 40 -12.15 -12.77 2.34
N ALA A 41 -11.13 -13.13 1.57
CA ALA A 41 -10.88 -14.53 1.22
C ALA A 41 -10.16 -15.30 2.31
N GLU A 42 -9.17 -14.69 2.96
CA GLU A 42 -8.30 -15.39 3.89
C GLU A 42 -8.42 -14.96 5.34
N GLY A 43 -9.13 -13.89 5.61
CA GLY A 43 -9.29 -13.40 6.97
C GLY A 43 -8.38 -12.22 7.25
N GLN A 44 -8.92 -11.24 7.98
CA GLN A 44 -8.18 -10.01 8.25
C GLN A 44 -6.97 -10.25 9.15
N ASP A 45 -7.08 -11.17 10.10
CA ASP A 45 -5.97 -11.45 11.00
C ASP A 45 -4.80 -12.08 10.24
N VAL A 46 -5.10 -13.02 9.35
CA VAL A 46 -4.07 -13.69 8.56
C VAL A 46 -3.36 -12.70 7.65
N VAL A 47 -4.15 -11.90 6.94
CA VAL A 47 -3.59 -10.92 6.00
C VAL A 47 -2.74 -9.89 6.75
N SER A 48 -3.24 -9.42 7.90
CA SER A 48 -2.48 -8.44 8.70
C SER A 48 -1.16 -9.03 9.18
N ALA A 49 -1.18 -10.30 9.57
CA ALA A 49 0.05 -10.95 10.03
C ALA A 49 1.10 -10.99 8.92
N TYR A 50 0.69 -11.34 7.70
CA TYR A 50 1.62 -11.37 6.58
C TYR A 50 2.21 -9.98 6.29
N ILE A 51 1.36 -8.97 6.25
CA ILE A 51 1.81 -7.62 5.93
C ILE A 51 2.76 -7.09 7.01
N ILE A 52 2.38 -7.24 8.26
CA ILE A 52 3.18 -6.70 9.36
C ILE A 52 4.51 -7.43 9.50
N ASP A 53 4.48 -8.75 9.31
CA ASP A 53 5.70 -9.53 9.37
C ASP A 53 6.67 -9.10 8.27
N GLU A 54 6.16 -8.93 7.06
CA GLU A 54 6.98 -8.47 5.95
C GLU A 54 7.51 -7.06 6.20
N TRP A 55 6.68 -6.19 6.75
CA TRP A 55 7.07 -4.85 7.11
C TRP A 55 8.28 -4.87 8.06
N ARG A 56 8.22 -5.72 9.06
CA ARG A 56 9.32 -5.85 10.01
C ARG A 56 10.57 -6.42 9.35
N GLN A 57 10.40 -7.39 8.47
CA GLN A 57 11.54 -7.99 7.78
C GLN A 57 12.22 -7.01 6.84
N GLN A 58 11.49 -6.05 6.32
CA GLN A 58 12.06 -5.01 5.48
C GLN A 58 12.71 -3.89 6.28
N GLY A 59 12.77 -4.05 7.61
CA GLY A 59 13.40 -3.07 8.48
C GLY A 59 12.51 -1.93 8.90
N GLY A 60 11.20 -2.11 8.81
CA GLY A 60 10.26 -1.06 9.17
C GLY A 60 10.24 -0.82 10.67
N GLU A 61 10.38 0.43 11.07
CA GLU A 61 10.37 0.81 12.48
C GLU A 61 9.47 2.00 12.75
N GLU A 62 9.01 2.66 11.70
CA GLU A 62 8.25 3.90 11.84
C GLU A 62 6.87 3.67 12.44
N ILE A 63 6.36 2.46 12.33
CA ILE A 63 5.05 2.12 12.86
C ILE A 63 5.24 0.97 13.86
N ALA A 64 4.82 1.19 15.08
CA ALA A 64 4.91 0.16 16.12
C ALA A 64 3.59 -0.59 16.17
N PHE A 65 3.59 -1.81 15.64
CA PHE A 65 2.40 -2.66 15.71
C PHE A 65 2.43 -3.49 16.98
N PRO A 66 1.29 -3.61 17.68
CA PRO A 66 1.24 -4.48 18.87
C PRO A 66 1.45 -5.93 18.50
N ASP A 67 1.86 -6.73 19.50
CA ASP A 67 2.03 -8.16 19.29
C ASP A 67 0.69 -8.90 19.17
N ASP A 68 -0.33 -8.36 19.79
CA ASP A 68 -1.68 -8.93 19.69
C ASP A 68 -2.19 -8.70 18.27
N ILE A 69 -2.46 -9.79 17.56
CA ILE A 69 -2.84 -9.68 16.15
C ILE A 69 -4.15 -8.93 15.96
N SER A 70 -5.10 -9.06 16.89
CA SER A 70 -6.35 -8.32 16.78
C SER A 70 -6.14 -6.82 16.83
N ARG A 71 -5.27 -6.37 17.74
CA ARG A 71 -4.95 -4.95 17.83
C ARG A 71 -4.13 -4.48 16.66
N ALA A 72 -3.19 -5.31 16.22
CA ALA A 72 -2.37 -4.98 15.07
C ALA A 72 -3.23 -4.83 13.83
N ARG A 73 -4.18 -5.75 13.65
CA ARG A 73 -5.13 -5.69 12.53
C ARG A 73 -5.95 -4.41 12.57
N GLN A 74 -6.46 -4.06 13.74
CA GLN A 74 -7.26 -2.84 13.87
C GLN A 74 -6.44 -1.62 13.50
N LYS A 75 -5.19 -1.57 13.91
CA LYS A 75 -4.32 -0.46 13.62
C LYS A 75 -4.02 -0.37 12.12
N LEU A 76 -3.68 -1.50 11.51
CA LEU A 76 -3.38 -1.55 10.09
C LEU A 76 -4.56 -1.10 9.25
N PHE A 77 -5.73 -1.66 9.50
CA PHE A 77 -6.90 -1.33 8.70
C PHE A 77 -7.41 0.08 8.97
N ARG A 78 -7.13 0.63 10.15
CA ARG A 78 -7.45 2.02 10.41
C ARG A 78 -6.70 2.93 9.42
N TYR A 79 -5.43 2.66 9.21
CA TYR A 79 -4.65 3.45 8.26
C TYR A 79 -5.13 3.25 6.83
N LEU A 80 -5.40 2.01 6.47
CA LEU A 80 -5.84 1.69 5.10
C LEU A 80 -7.19 2.30 4.77
N ASP A 81 -8.09 2.33 5.74
CA ASP A 81 -9.45 2.80 5.48
C ASP A 81 -9.60 4.30 5.63
N ASN A 82 -8.66 4.97 6.27
CA ASN A 82 -8.77 6.40 6.58
C ASN A 82 -7.54 7.20 6.18
N PRO A 83 -7.03 7.02 4.95
CA PRO A 83 -5.82 7.74 4.56
C PRO A 83 -6.02 9.25 4.49
N ALA A 84 -7.26 9.69 4.28
CA ALA A 84 -7.55 11.13 4.21
C ALA A 84 -7.65 11.77 5.58
N GLU A 85 -7.69 10.98 6.66
CA GLU A 85 -7.88 11.50 7.99
C GLU A 85 -6.71 12.33 8.47
N SER A 86 -5.50 11.95 8.07
CA SER A 86 -4.32 12.72 8.42
C SER A 86 -3.21 12.41 7.44
N GLU A 87 -2.26 13.35 7.34
CA GLU A 87 -1.09 13.10 6.51
C GLU A 87 -0.26 11.95 7.05
N ARG A 88 -0.30 11.75 8.36
CA ARG A 88 0.41 10.66 8.99
C ARG A 88 -0.14 9.31 8.50
N TYR A 89 -1.46 9.18 8.40
CA TYR A 89 -2.04 7.92 7.92
C TYR A 89 -1.65 7.65 6.47
N ARG A 90 -1.66 8.69 5.64
CA ARG A 90 -1.23 8.53 4.26
C ARG A 90 0.23 8.12 4.17
N GLU A 91 1.05 8.71 5.01
CA GLU A 91 2.47 8.36 5.04
C GLU A 91 2.67 6.91 5.48
N TYR A 92 1.90 6.47 6.48
CA TYR A 92 1.99 5.09 6.93
C TYR A 92 1.60 4.11 5.83
N VAL A 93 0.54 4.41 5.09
CA VAL A 93 0.15 3.55 3.96
C VAL A 93 1.26 3.52 2.92
N ARG A 94 1.86 4.67 2.63
CA ARG A 94 2.96 4.74 1.69
C ARG A 94 4.13 3.89 2.14
N LEU A 95 4.47 3.96 3.42
CA LEU A 95 5.56 3.18 3.98
C LEU A 95 5.27 1.68 3.96
N LEU A 96 4.02 1.31 4.15
CA LEU A 96 3.60 -0.09 4.16
C LEU A 96 3.46 -0.68 2.77
N THR A 97 3.37 0.14 1.75
CA THR A 97 3.11 -0.33 0.39
C THR A 97 4.13 -1.37 -0.10
N PRO A 98 5.45 -1.21 0.10
CA PRO A 98 6.37 -2.26 -0.33
C PRO A 98 6.10 -3.60 0.35
N ALA A 99 5.75 -3.59 1.64
CA ALA A 99 5.44 -4.82 2.35
C ALA A 99 4.16 -5.45 1.81
N ILE A 100 3.14 -4.62 1.58
CA ILE A 100 1.88 -5.10 1.02
C ILE A 100 2.12 -5.73 -0.34
N MET A 101 2.85 -5.06 -1.20
CA MET A 101 3.08 -5.57 -2.55
C MET A 101 3.93 -6.83 -2.55
N ALA A 102 4.79 -6.99 -1.55
CA ALA A 102 5.62 -8.18 -1.46
C ALA A 102 4.81 -9.44 -1.12
N VAL A 103 3.74 -9.29 -0.36
CA VAL A 103 2.97 -10.45 0.11
C VAL A 103 1.62 -10.59 -0.59
N LEU A 104 1.17 -9.57 -1.29
CA LEU A 104 -0.14 -9.59 -1.95
C LEU A 104 -0.15 -10.62 -3.07
N PRO A 105 -1.09 -11.57 -3.06
CA PRO A 105 -1.15 -12.55 -4.15
C PRO A 105 -1.39 -11.88 -5.50
N LEU A 106 -0.84 -12.48 -6.55
CA LEU A 106 -0.93 -11.91 -7.89
C LEU A 106 -2.36 -11.65 -8.32
N GLU A 107 -3.26 -12.52 -7.93
CA GLU A 107 -4.66 -12.38 -8.36
C GLU A 107 -5.30 -11.09 -7.88
N TYR A 108 -4.75 -10.48 -6.84
CA TYR A 108 -5.28 -9.22 -6.32
C TYR A 108 -4.53 -7.99 -6.81
N ARG A 109 -3.39 -8.18 -7.48
CA ARG A 109 -2.56 -7.06 -7.92
C ARG A 109 -3.10 -6.30 -9.12
N HIS A 110 -3.99 -6.94 -9.86
CA HIS A 110 -4.49 -6.37 -11.11
C HIS A 110 -5.96 -6.03 -11.05
N ARG A 111 -6.39 -5.52 -9.94
CA ARG A 111 -7.80 -5.16 -9.77
C ARG A 111 -8.06 -3.73 -10.16
#